data_6e17f7498c9833158f885b83e1ed2686
#
_entry.id   6e17f7498c9833158f885b83e1ed2686
#
_cell.length_a   1.000
_cell.length_b   1.000
_cell.length_c   1.000
_cell.angle_alpha   90.00
_cell.angle_beta   90.00
_cell.angle_gamma   90.00
#
_symmetry.space_group_name_H-M   'P 1'
#
loop_
_entity.id
_entity.type
_entity.pdbx_description
1 polymer ?
#
loop_
_entity_poly.entity_id
_entity_poly.type
_entity_poly.pdbx_seq_one_letter_code
_entity_poly.pdbx_strand_id
1 'polypeptide(L)' 'MDTATVSERPILITLEQAAQRLAISRRTLERLIAAGEFPSPLKLGRASRLAVEDIDTYCAQLRSRRVSNHEVAHD' A
#
# COMPACT_ATOMS: atom_id res chain seq x y z
N MET A 1 6.08 -21.19 17.82
CA MET A 1 6.04 -20.88 17.51
C MET A 1 5.80 -20.10 17.07
N ASP A 2 5.93 -19.51 17.24
CA ASP A 2 5.74 -18.68 16.83
C ASP A 2 5.23 -18.42 15.83
N THR A 3 5.21 -18.92 15.43
CA THR A 3 4.44 -18.95 14.35
C THR A 3 3.18 -18.28 14.51
N ALA A 4 2.61 -18.36 15.60
CA ALA A 4 1.39 -17.66 15.86
C ALA A 4 1.57 -16.20 15.64
N THR A 5 2.69 -15.72 16.00
CA THR A 5 3.00 -14.34 15.82
C THR A 5 2.95 -13.96 14.39
N VAL A 6 3.47 -14.81 13.58
CA VAL A 6 3.51 -14.55 12.17
C VAL A 6 2.14 -14.46 11.60
N SER A 7 1.26 -15.31 12.05
CA SER A 7 -0.05 -15.35 11.45
C SER A 7 -0.92 -14.18 11.83
N GLU A 8 -0.54 -13.43 12.80
CA GLU A 8 -1.34 -12.29 13.18
C GLU A 8 -1.36 -11.20 12.13
N ARG A 9 -0.36 -11.15 11.31
CA ARG A 9 -0.30 -10.13 10.28
C ARG A 9 -0.08 -10.78 8.94
N PRO A 10 -1.01 -10.64 8.04
CA PRO A 10 -0.81 -11.19 6.71
C PRO A 10 0.35 -10.47 6.04
N ILE A 11 1.12 -11.24 5.31
CA ILE A 11 2.23 -10.68 4.56
C ILE A 11 1.71 -10.08 3.26
N LEU A 12 0.73 -10.73 2.68
CA LEU A 12 0.13 -10.28 1.43
C LEU A 12 -1.35 -10.06 1.63
N ILE A 13 -1.89 -9.08 0.96
CA ILE A 13 -3.31 -8.79 1.05
C ILE A 13 -3.85 -8.54 -0.35
N THR A 14 -5.17 -8.57 -0.46
CA THR A 14 -5.80 -8.32 -1.75
C THR A 14 -5.73 -6.83 -2.08
N LEU A 15 -5.98 -6.53 -3.34
CA LEU A 15 -6.03 -5.14 -3.75
C LEU A 15 -7.13 -4.39 -3.03
N GLU A 16 -8.24 -5.05 -2.81
CA GLU A 16 -9.34 -4.42 -2.10
C GLU A 16 -8.98 -4.11 -0.67
N GLN A 17 -8.31 -5.06 -0.02
CA GLN A 17 -7.87 -4.83 1.34
C GLN A 17 -6.86 -3.70 1.41
N ALA A 18 -5.98 -3.63 0.42
CA ALA A 18 -5.00 -2.56 0.38
C ALA A 18 -5.68 -1.21 0.21
N ALA A 19 -6.65 -1.14 -0.67
CA ALA A 19 -7.37 0.10 -0.89
C ALA A 19 -8.07 0.55 0.38
N GLN A 20 -8.66 -0.40 1.11
CA GLN A 20 -9.30 -0.07 2.36
C GLN A 20 -8.32 0.47 3.37
N ARG A 21 -7.14 -0.13 3.43
CA ARG A 21 -6.13 0.36 4.37
C ARG A 21 -5.68 1.76 4.04
N LEU A 22 -5.70 2.09 2.76
CA LEU A 22 -5.31 3.41 2.30
C LEU A 22 -6.48 4.37 2.25
N ALA A 23 -7.68 3.87 2.55
CA ALA A 23 -8.90 4.67 2.54
C ALA A 23 -9.17 5.28 1.17
N ILE A 24 -8.92 4.51 0.14
CA ILE A 24 -9.21 4.93 -1.23
C ILE A 24 -9.98 3.83 -1.92
N SER A 25 -10.54 4.13 -3.08
CA SER A 25 -11.24 3.12 -3.84
C SER A 25 -10.24 2.22 -4.53
N ARG A 26 -10.69 1.02 -4.86
CA ARG A 26 -9.83 0.11 -5.60
C ARG A 26 -9.40 0.73 -6.93
N ARG A 27 -10.31 1.45 -7.55
CA ARG A 27 -10.01 2.07 -8.82
C ARG A 27 -8.87 3.07 -8.69
N THR A 28 -8.90 3.87 -7.63
CA THR A 28 -7.84 4.82 -7.39
C THR A 28 -6.53 4.10 -7.19
N LEU A 29 -6.56 3.00 -6.42
CA LEU A 29 -5.35 2.23 -6.22
C LEU A 29 -4.81 1.69 -7.53
N GLU A 30 -5.69 1.20 -8.39
CA GLU A 30 -5.25 0.67 -9.67
C GLU A 30 -4.62 1.75 -10.53
N ARG A 31 -5.14 2.96 -10.45
CA ARG A 31 -4.55 4.06 -11.17
C ARG A 31 -3.15 4.39 -10.68
N LEU A 32 -2.97 4.35 -9.37
CA LEU A 32 -1.65 4.61 -8.81
C LEU A 32 -0.65 3.56 -9.25
N ILE A 33 -1.08 2.32 -9.30
CA ILE A 33 -0.22 1.24 -9.75
C ILE A 33 0.12 1.43 -11.22
N ALA A 34 -0.86 1.74 -12.02
CA ALA A 34 -0.64 1.92 -13.46
C ALA A 34 0.26 3.10 -13.75
N ALA A 35 0.20 4.12 -12.92
CA ALA A 35 1.03 5.29 -13.10
C ALA A 35 2.44 5.11 -12.57
N GLY A 36 2.71 3.96 -11.96
CA GLY A 36 4.03 3.72 -11.40
C GLY A 36 4.27 4.42 -10.09
N GLU A 37 3.20 4.89 -9.46
CA GLU A 37 3.34 5.60 -8.19
C GLU A 37 3.16 4.69 -7.00
N PHE A 38 2.81 3.47 -7.23
CA PHE A 38 2.62 2.48 -6.19
C PHE A 38 3.25 1.17 -6.67
N PRO A 39 3.85 0.39 -5.77
CA PRO A 39 4.50 -0.85 -6.20
C PRO A 39 3.54 -1.78 -6.92
N SER A 40 4.07 -2.47 -7.89
CA SER A 40 3.26 -3.41 -8.66
C SER A 40 2.84 -4.59 -7.82
N PRO A 41 1.67 -5.14 -8.11
CA PRO A 41 1.23 -6.31 -7.37
C PRO A 41 2.11 -7.52 -7.66
N LEU A 42 2.13 -8.41 -6.70
CA LEU A 42 2.81 -9.68 -6.84
C LEU A 42 1.82 -10.70 -7.34
N LYS A 43 2.30 -11.59 -8.18
CA LYS A 43 1.44 -12.62 -8.75
C LYS A 43 1.62 -13.94 -8.03
N LEU A 44 0.52 -14.51 -7.59
CA LEU A 44 0.51 -15.84 -7.02
C LEU A 44 -0.44 -16.66 -7.88
N GLY A 45 0.13 -17.30 -8.88
CA GLY A 45 -0.74 -17.98 -9.83
C GLY A 45 -1.57 -16.94 -10.55
N ARG A 46 -2.86 -17.01 -10.40
CA ARG A 46 -3.76 -16.06 -11.05
C ARG A 46 -4.10 -14.90 -10.14
N ALA A 47 -3.75 -15.00 -8.89
CA ALA A 47 -4.13 -13.97 -7.94
C ALA A 47 -3.09 -12.86 -7.92
N SER A 48 -3.57 -11.65 -7.74
CA SER A 48 -2.70 -10.50 -7.54
C SER A 48 -2.80 -10.07 -6.10
N ARG A 49 -1.66 -9.81 -5.49
CA ARG A 49 -1.62 -9.41 -4.09
C ARG A 49 -0.62 -8.29 -3.90
N LEU A 50 -0.79 -7.55 -2.83
CA LEU A 50 0.17 -6.52 -2.48
C LEU A 50 0.80 -6.88 -1.15
N ALA A 51 2.08 -6.57 -1.01
CA ALA A 51 2.77 -6.83 0.23
C ALA A 51 2.44 -5.72 1.22
N VAL A 52 2.16 -6.10 2.44
CA VAL A 52 1.85 -5.11 3.47
C VAL A 52 3.03 -4.17 3.66
N GLU A 53 4.24 -4.69 3.55
CA GLU A 53 5.42 -3.87 3.69
C GLU A 53 5.48 -2.77 2.64
N ASP A 54 5.03 -3.07 1.44
CA ASP A 54 5.04 -2.06 0.38
C ASP A 54 4.06 -0.94 0.72
N ILE A 55 2.95 -1.30 1.33
CA ILE A 55 1.98 -0.29 1.72
C ILE A 55 2.56 0.61 2.80
N ASP A 56 3.23 0.01 3.76
CA ASP A 56 3.84 0.78 4.83
C ASP A 56 4.90 1.73 4.29
N THR A 57 5.70 1.23 3.35
CA THR A 57 6.74 2.06 2.75
C THR A 57 6.12 3.21 1.97
N TYR A 58 5.07 2.93 1.23
CA TYR A 58 4.39 3.96 0.47
C TYR A 58 3.85 5.04 1.39
N CYS A 59 3.24 4.64 2.49
CA CYS A 59 2.70 5.59 3.44
C CYS A 59 3.80 6.41 4.08
N ALA A 60 4.93 5.79 4.36
CA ALA A 60 6.05 6.52 4.92
C ALA A 60 6.56 7.57 3.94
N GLN A 61 6.59 7.23 2.67
CA GLN A 61 7.01 8.18 1.66
C GLN A 61 6.03 9.33 1.55
N LEU A 62 4.75 9.04 1.67
CA LEU A 62 3.76 10.10 1.62
C LEU A 62 3.92 11.05 2.79
N ARG A 63 4.15 10.50 3.96
CA ARG A 63 4.36 11.34 5.13
C ARG A 63 5.58 12.22 4.96
N SER A 64 6.61 11.65 4.40
CA SER A 64 7.83 12.39 4.16
C SER A 64 7.57 13.55 3.20
N ARG A 65 6.83 13.28 2.14
CA ARG A 65 6.50 14.31 1.17
C ARG A 65 5.61 15.36 1.78
N ARG A 66 4.70 14.94 2.64
CA ARG A 66 3.82 15.89 3.27
C ARG A 66 4.60 16.89 4.10
N VAL A 67 5.62 16.39 4.78
CA VAL A 67 6.46 17.29 5.55
C VAL A 67 7.12 18.31 4.66
N SER A 68 7.64 17.86 3.54
CA SER A 68 8.25 18.77 2.59
C SER A 68 7.25 19.73 2.01
N ASN A 69 6.08 19.23 1.68
CA ASN A 69 5.09 20.05 1.03
C ASN A 69 4.25 20.85 1.98
N HIS A 70 4.36 20.55 3.24
CA HIS A 70 3.53 21.17 4.23
C HIS A 70 3.56 22.65 4.15
N GLU A 71 4.68 23.21 4.00
CA GLU A 71 4.80 24.62 3.92
C GLU A 71 4.12 25.18 2.73
N VAL A 72 4.17 24.46 1.67
CA VAL A 72 3.59 24.95 0.45
C VAL A 72 2.10 24.79 0.45
N ALA A 73 1.68 23.67 0.88
CA ALA A 73 0.30 23.41 0.84
C ALA A 73 -0.51 24.27 1.69
N HIS A 74 -0.02 24.80 2.60
CA HIS A 74 -0.70 25.53 3.43
C HIS A 74 -1.04 26.72 2.95
N ASP A 75 -0.85 26.98 2.15
CA ASP A 75 -1.22 28.09 1.63
C ASP A 75 -2.24 28.27 1.40
#